data_00875cf8bd14251575c52df4dfe30345
#
_entry.id   00875cf8bd14251575c52df4dfe30345
#
_cell.length_a   1.000
_cell.length_b   1.000
_cell.length_c   1.000
_cell.angle_alpha   90.00
_cell.angle_beta   90.00
_cell.angle_gamma   90.00
#
_symmetry.space_group_name_H-M   'P 1'
#
loop_
_entity.id
_entity.type
_entity.pdbx_description
1 polymer ?
#
loop_
_entity_poly.entity_id
_entity_poly.type
_entity_poly.pdbx_seq_one_letter_code
_entity_poly.pdbx_strand_id
1 'polypeptide(L)'
;MKITKFGHCCLLIEENGVRILTDPGTYSTQQSEVKKIDFVLITHEHADHLHIDSLKALLKNNPQARVITNKSVGALLKKDSVAFSVVEHGQNSDANGVLIEGFGENHALMHTSIPPIQNTGYFIANKLFYPGDAFTNPEKQVEVLALPVAGPWMRLMEAIDYALEIKPKTCFPVHEGILKSPGSTHAIPPKVLEPKGIKFVILEIDKEHEF
;
A
#
# COMPACT_ATOMS: atom_id res chain seq x y z
N MET A 1 6.38 14.33 4.34
CA MET A 1 5.57 13.45 3.45
C MET A 1 4.11 13.72 3.72
N LYS A 2 3.32 13.86 2.64
CA LYS A 2 1.86 14.02 2.78
C LYS A 2 1.17 12.78 2.24
N ILE A 3 0.11 12.34 2.89
CA ILE A 3 -0.65 11.15 2.51
C ILE A 3 -2.14 11.46 2.54
N THR A 4 -2.84 11.16 1.44
CA THR A 4 -4.30 11.16 1.36
C THR A 4 -4.78 9.75 1.09
N LYS A 5 -5.73 9.26 1.88
CA LYS A 5 -6.31 7.92 1.72
C LYS A 5 -7.66 7.99 0.98
N PHE A 6 -7.79 7.26 -0.13
CA PHE A 6 -9.03 7.16 -0.91
C PHE A 6 -9.86 5.91 -0.61
N GLY A 7 -9.72 5.38 0.59
CA GLY A 7 -10.31 4.13 1.03
C GLY A 7 -9.31 2.96 0.96
N HIS A 8 -9.64 1.88 1.56
CA HIS A 8 -8.92 0.60 1.60
C HIS A 8 -7.37 0.74 1.58
N CYS A 9 -6.75 0.48 0.44
CA CYS A 9 -5.30 0.49 0.23
C CYS A 9 -4.83 1.54 -0.80
N CYS A 10 -5.75 2.37 -1.30
CA CYS A 10 -5.41 3.43 -2.25
C CYS A 10 -4.97 4.69 -1.51
N LEU A 11 -3.68 4.99 -1.59
CA LEU A 11 -3.02 6.13 -0.96
C LEU A 11 -2.43 7.03 -2.03
N LEU A 12 -2.67 8.34 -1.93
CA LEU A 12 -1.87 9.34 -2.61
C LEU A 12 -0.76 9.79 -1.67
N ILE A 13 0.47 9.59 -2.09
CA ILE A 13 1.68 9.94 -1.36
C ILE A 13 2.36 11.09 -2.11
N GLU A 14 2.64 12.18 -1.41
CA GLU A 14 3.33 13.35 -1.97
C GLU A 14 4.63 13.58 -1.20
N GLU A 15 5.75 13.46 -1.93
CA GLU A 15 7.08 13.64 -1.36
C GLU A 15 8.01 14.29 -2.40
N ASN A 16 8.72 15.34 -2.01
CA ASN A 16 9.66 16.09 -2.88
C ASN A 16 9.06 16.54 -4.21
N GLY A 17 7.76 16.87 -4.24
CA GLY A 17 7.04 17.29 -5.44
C GLY A 17 6.59 16.14 -6.35
N VAL A 18 6.88 14.88 -5.99
CA VAL A 18 6.44 13.68 -6.71
C VAL A 18 5.13 13.16 -6.11
N ARG A 19 4.20 12.76 -6.95
CA ARG A 19 2.88 12.23 -6.58
C ARG A 19 2.77 10.76 -6.96
N ILE A 20 2.63 9.91 -5.96
CA ILE A 20 2.59 8.45 -6.09
C ILE A 20 1.22 7.96 -5.60
N LEU A 21 0.53 7.17 -6.41
CA LEU A 21 -0.71 6.52 -6.02
C LEU A 21 -0.47 5.02 -5.82
N THR A 22 -0.97 4.45 -4.72
CA THR A 22 -0.91 3.00 -4.47
C THR A 22 -2.26 2.34 -4.78
N ASP A 23 -2.21 1.10 -5.25
CA ASP A 23 -3.29 0.12 -5.33
C ASP A 23 -4.70 0.69 -5.63
N PRO A 24 -4.97 1.14 -6.88
CA PRO A 24 -6.27 1.67 -7.30
C PRO A 24 -7.30 0.53 -7.49
N GLY A 25 -7.70 -0.11 -6.39
CA GLY A 25 -8.60 -1.26 -6.35
C GLY A 25 -10.08 -0.91 -6.23
N THR A 26 -10.93 -1.95 -6.11
CA THR A 26 -12.40 -1.81 -6.12
C THR A 26 -13.00 -1.18 -4.86
N TYR A 27 -12.29 -1.22 -3.72
CA TYR A 27 -12.77 -0.63 -2.45
C TYR A 27 -12.26 0.80 -2.22
N SER A 28 -11.71 1.42 -3.26
CA SER A 28 -11.28 2.81 -3.25
C SER A 28 -12.33 3.70 -3.90
N THR A 29 -12.37 4.95 -3.48
CA THR A 29 -13.24 5.97 -4.05
C THR A 29 -12.40 7.03 -4.74
N GLN A 30 -12.93 7.68 -5.77
CA GLN A 30 -12.33 8.85 -6.45
C GLN A 30 -10.93 8.65 -7.06
N GLN A 31 -10.28 7.50 -6.91
CA GLN A 31 -8.92 7.25 -7.40
C GLN A 31 -8.76 7.55 -8.89
N SER A 32 -9.80 7.31 -9.71
CA SER A 32 -9.78 7.58 -11.14
C SER A 32 -9.79 9.08 -11.48
N GLU A 33 -10.23 9.94 -10.56
CA GLU A 33 -10.33 11.38 -10.74
C GLU A 33 -9.05 12.14 -10.31
N VAL A 34 -8.14 11.45 -9.63
CA VAL A 34 -6.88 12.06 -9.15
C VAL A 34 -6.01 12.47 -10.34
N LYS A 35 -5.50 13.69 -10.27
CA LYS A 35 -4.67 14.30 -11.33
C LYS A 35 -3.24 14.54 -10.88
N LYS A 36 -2.35 14.76 -11.85
CA LYS A 36 -0.92 15.03 -11.65
C LYS A 36 -0.20 13.89 -10.93
N ILE A 37 -0.60 12.64 -11.22
CA ILE A 37 0.07 11.46 -10.72
C ILE A 37 1.32 11.22 -11.59
N ASP A 38 2.46 11.01 -10.94
CA ASP A 38 3.72 10.67 -11.58
C ASP A 38 3.94 9.16 -11.64
N PHE A 39 3.55 8.45 -10.57
CA PHE A 39 3.71 7.01 -10.46
C PHE A 39 2.49 6.33 -9.84
N VAL A 40 2.23 5.10 -10.30
CA VAL A 40 1.27 4.18 -9.69
C VAL A 40 2.02 2.95 -9.22
N LEU A 41 1.94 2.61 -7.94
CA LEU A 41 2.51 1.39 -7.37
C LEU A 41 1.40 0.37 -7.16
N ILE A 42 1.61 -0.88 -7.61
CA ILE A 42 0.64 -1.96 -7.43
C ILE A 42 1.34 -3.14 -6.76
N THR A 43 0.86 -3.52 -5.59
CA THR A 43 1.49 -4.56 -4.76
C THR A 43 1.20 -5.97 -5.25
N HIS A 44 -0.05 -6.26 -5.67
CA HIS A 44 -0.48 -7.57 -6.13
C HIS A 44 -1.78 -7.51 -6.94
N GLU A 45 -2.24 -8.66 -7.41
CA GLU A 45 -3.27 -8.79 -8.44
C GLU A 45 -4.72 -8.88 -7.95
N HIS A 46 -5.00 -8.90 -6.64
CA HIS A 46 -6.36 -8.94 -6.14
C HIS A 46 -7.15 -7.69 -6.55
N ALA A 47 -8.45 -7.84 -6.77
CA ALA A 47 -9.30 -6.79 -7.31
C ALA A 47 -9.43 -5.56 -6.40
N ASP A 48 -9.24 -5.71 -5.11
CA ASP A 48 -9.22 -4.63 -4.12
C ASP A 48 -7.91 -3.82 -4.12
N HIS A 49 -6.87 -4.30 -4.82
CA HIS A 49 -5.60 -3.60 -5.06
C HIS A 49 -5.39 -3.22 -6.53
N LEU A 50 -5.90 -4.02 -7.45
CA LEU A 50 -5.83 -3.76 -8.89
C LEU A 50 -7.21 -3.86 -9.53
N HIS A 51 -7.83 -2.74 -9.83
CA HIS A 51 -8.99 -2.68 -10.70
C HIS A 51 -8.61 -2.06 -12.04
N ILE A 52 -8.57 -2.90 -13.10
CA ILE A 52 -8.03 -2.54 -14.42
C ILE A 52 -8.73 -1.31 -15.00
N ASP A 53 -10.06 -1.23 -14.90
CA ASP A 53 -10.82 -0.09 -15.46
C ASP A 53 -10.52 1.21 -14.71
N SER A 54 -10.38 1.16 -13.38
CA SER A 54 -9.95 2.31 -12.58
C SER A 54 -8.55 2.76 -12.93
N LEU A 55 -7.62 1.81 -13.09
CA LEU A 55 -6.25 2.11 -13.52
C LEU A 55 -6.21 2.75 -14.91
N LYS A 56 -6.96 2.22 -15.87
CA LYS A 56 -7.04 2.81 -17.23
C LYS A 56 -7.64 4.22 -17.20
N ALA A 57 -8.68 4.45 -16.43
CA ALA A 57 -9.27 5.78 -16.26
C ALA A 57 -8.29 6.76 -15.60
N LEU A 58 -7.58 6.31 -14.57
CA LEU A 58 -6.51 7.07 -13.92
C LEU A 58 -5.41 7.45 -14.90
N LEU A 59 -4.89 6.50 -15.68
CA LEU A 59 -3.83 6.74 -16.67
C LEU A 59 -4.29 7.64 -17.81
N LYS A 60 -5.56 7.57 -18.23
CA LYS A 60 -6.13 8.50 -19.21
C LYS A 60 -6.12 9.94 -18.70
N ASN A 61 -6.38 10.14 -17.41
CA ASN A 61 -6.33 11.46 -16.77
C ASN A 61 -4.89 11.90 -16.42
N ASN A 62 -3.94 10.97 -16.43
CA ASN A 62 -2.54 11.16 -16.08
C ASN A 62 -1.62 10.47 -17.10
N PRO A 63 -1.58 10.92 -18.38
CA PRO A 63 -0.86 10.22 -19.45
C PRO A 63 0.66 10.13 -19.24
N GLN A 64 1.23 10.95 -18.35
CA GLN A 64 2.64 10.90 -17.96
C GLN A 64 2.93 9.88 -16.85
N ALA A 65 1.89 9.35 -16.16
CA ALA A 65 2.07 8.46 -15.03
C ALA A 65 2.71 7.13 -15.47
N ARG A 66 3.67 6.68 -14.69
CA ARG A 66 4.36 5.40 -14.89
C ARG A 66 3.90 4.39 -13.86
N VAL A 67 3.60 3.16 -14.29
CA VAL A 67 3.22 2.07 -13.39
C VAL A 67 4.47 1.29 -12.98
N ILE A 68 4.63 1.06 -11.69
CA ILE A 68 5.65 0.20 -11.09
C ILE A 68 4.94 -0.94 -10.37
N THR A 69 5.35 -2.17 -10.63
CA THR A 69 4.72 -3.34 -10.03
C THR A 69 5.66 -4.56 -10.09
N ASN A 70 5.14 -5.75 -9.76
CA ASN A 70 5.85 -7.02 -9.89
C ASN A 70 5.49 -7.76 -11.20
N LYS A 71 6.11 -8.91 -11.43
CA LYS A 71 5.91 -9.68 -12.67
C LYS A 71 4.50 -10.26 -12.81
N SER A 72 3.87 -10.69 -11.70
CA SER A 72 2.52 -11.27 -11.72
C SER A 72 1.50 -10.23 -12.20
N VAL A 73 1.46 -9.08 -11.55
CA VAL A 73 0.62 -7.95 -11.97
C VAL A 73 0.98 -7.50 -13.40
N GLY A 74 2.29 -7.40 -13.70
CA GLY A 74 2.77 -7.03 -15.02
C GLY A 74 2.24 -7.94 -16.14
N ALA A 75 2.11 -9.24 -15.87
CA ALA A 75 1.52 -10.19 -16.82
C ALA A 75 0.04 -9.90 -17.14
N LEU A 76 -0.72 -9.39 -16.14
CA LEU A 76 -2.09 -8.93 -16.35
C LEU A 76 -2.12 -7.61 -17.13
N LEU A 77 -1.31 -6.64 -16.71
CA LEU A 77 -1.23 -5.31 -17.36
C LEU A 77 -0.85 -5.42 -18.84
N LYS A 78 0.02 -6.37 -19.18
CA LYS A 78 0.42 -6.64 -20.57
C LYS A 78 -0.76 -7.07 -21.44
N LYS A 79 -1.71 -7.87 -20.92
CA LYS A 79 -2.93 -8.27 -21.66
C LYS A 79 -3.81 -7.07 -21.98
N ASP A 80 -3.76 -6.06 -21.14
CA ASP A 80 -4.53 -4.82 -21.25
C ASP A 80 -3.76 -3.67 -21.91
N SER A 81 -2.56 -3.95 -22.47
CA SER A 81 -1.68 -2.98 -23.14
C SER A 81 -1.28 -1.80 -22.25
N VAL A 82 -1.21 -2.00 -20.94
CA VAL A 82 -0.72 -1.01 -19.98
C VAL A 82 0.80 -1.20 -19.82
N ALA A 83 1.56 -0.12 -20.07
CA ALA A 83 3.01 -0.10 -19.86
C ALA A 83 3.35 -0.09 -18.36
N PHE A 84 4.40 -0.81 -17.96
CA PHE A 84 4.85 -0.88 -16.57
C PHE A 84 6.36 -1.12 -16.48
N SER A 85 6.91 -0.83 -15.31
CA SER A 85 8.26 -1.22 -14.89
C SER A 85 8.16 -2.21 -13.74
N VAL A 86 9.14 -3.11 -13.65
CA VAL A 86 9.18 -4.12 -12.58
C VAL A 86 10.11 -3.67 -11.47
N VAL A 87 9.60 -3.67 -10.23
CA VAL A 87 10.38 -3.53 -8.99
C VAL A 87 9.88 -4.58 -8.01
N GLU A 88 10.68 -5.60 -7.80
CA GLU A 88 10.40 -6.74 -6.92
C GLU A 88 11.35 -6.74 -5.71
N HIS A 89 11.25 -7.76 -4.86
CA HIS A 89 12.12 -7.92 -3.69
C HIS A 89 13.61 -7.73 -4.04
N GLY A 90 14.29 -6.89 -3.28
CA GLY A 90 15.70 -6.56 -3.48
C GLY A 90 16.00 -5.62 -4.66
N GLN A 91 14.97 -5.16 -5.39
CA GLN A 91 15.11 -4.20 -6.47
C GLN A 91 14.68 -2.81 -6.04
N ASN A 92 15.11 -1.80 -6.79
CA ASN A 92 14.72 -0.42 -6.56
C ASN A 92 14.54 0.36 -7.87
N SER A 93 13.89 1.50 -7.78
CA SER A 93 13.73 2.47 -8.86
C SER A 93 13.81 3.87 -8.30
N ASP A 94 14.43 4.77 -9.05
CA ASP A 94 14.32 6.19 -8.80
C ASP A 94 13.04 6.75 -9.47
N ALA A 95 12.16 7.26 -8.65
CA ALA A 95 10.94 7.91 -9.09
C ALA A 95 11.10 9.43 -9.00
N ASN A 96 11.80 10.03 -9.96
CA ASN A 96 12.07 11.47 -10.04
C ASN A 96 12.72 12.02 -8.74
N GLY A 97 13.71 11.31 -8.18
CA GLY A 97 14.40 11.66 -6.95
C GLY A 97 13.74 11.09 -5.67
N VAL A 98 12.66 10.32 -5.80
CA VAL A 98 12.08 9.53 -4.71
C VAL A 98 12.45 8.07 -4.90
N LEU A 99 13.22 7.51 -3.97
CA LEU A 99 13.62 6.11 -4.00
C LEU A 99 12.43 5.21 -3.68
N ILE A 100 12.17 4.21 -4.52
CA ILE A 100 11.18 3.15 -4.30
C ILE A 100 11.91 1.83 -4.28
N GLU A 101 11.78 1.07 -3.20
CA GLU A 101 12.41 -0.23 -3.03
C GLU A 101 11.35 -1.31 -2.82
N GLY A 102 11.52 -2.46 -3.48
CA GLY A 102 10.62 -3.61 -3.38
C GLY A 102 11.04 -4.60 -2.29
N PHE A 103 10.06 -5.06 -1.48
CA PHE A 103 10.26 -6.04 -0.41
C PHE A 103 9.17 -7.11 -0.41
N GLY A 104 9.55 -8.35 -0.11
CA GLY A 104 8.63 -9.47 -0.08
C GLY A 104 8.33 -10.07 -1.45
N GLU A 105 7.90 -11.31 -1.45
CA GLU A 105 7.65 -12.08 -2.67
C GLU A 105 6.23 -12.63 -2.73
N ASN A 106 5.62 -12.90 -1.57
CA ASN A 106 4.35 -13.61 -1.48
C ASN A 106 3.33 -12.82 -0.64
N HIS A 107 2.10 -12.90 -1.08
CA HIS A 107 0.93 -12.55 -0.28
C HIS A 107 0.84 -13.44 0.96
N ALA A 108 0.33 -12.92 2.07
CA ALA A 108 0.08 -13.71 3.27
C ALA A 108 -0.85 -14.90 2.97
N LEU A 109 -0.58 -16.03 3.60
CA LEU A 109 -1.25 -17.28 3.29
C LEU A 109 -2.71 -17.26 3.77
N MET A 110 -3.65 -17.36 2.85
CA MET A 110 -5.08 -17.49 3.21
C MET A 110 -5.45 -18.92 3.66
N HIS A 111 -4.88 -19.93 3.01
CA HIS A 111 -5.06 -21.33 3.38
C HIS A 111 -3.92 -22.19 2.81
N THR A 112 -3.49 -23.19 3.55
CA THR A 112 -2.35 -24.07 3.17
C THR A 112 -2.51 -24.81 1.86
N SER A 113 -3.75 -25.02 1.38
CA SER A 113 -4.04 -25.65 0.09
C SER A 113 -4.07 -24.69 -1.10
N ILE A 114 -3.94 -23.39 -0.87
CA ILE A 114 -3.97 -22.35 -1.91
C ILE A 114 -2.58 -21.76 -2.01
N PRO A 115 -1.87 -21.91 -3.15
CA PRO A 115 -0.58 -21.26 -3.33
C PRO A 115 -0.71 -19.74 -3.18
N PRO A 116 0.21 -19.07 -2.49
CA PRO A 116 0.21 -17.62 -2.40
C PRO A 116 0.48 -17.02 -3.79
N ILE A 117 -0.18 -15.91 -4.07
CA ILE A 117 0.16 -15.08 -5.23
C ILE A 117 1.35 -14.18 -4.89
N GLN A 118 1.96 -13.58 -5.90
CA GLN A 118 3.04 -12.63 -5.68
C GLN A 118 2.51 -11.35 -5.01
N ASN A 119 3.21 -10.87 -4.00
CA ASN A 119 2.98 -9.56 -3.39
C ASN A 119 4.33 -8.88 -3.17
N THR A 120 4.41 -7.61 -3.55
CA THR A 120 5.60 -6.78 -3.32
C THR A 120 5.20 -5.55 -2.51
N GLY A 121 5.71 -5.45 -1.30
CA GLY A 121 5.61 -4.22 -0.50
C GLY A 121 6.61 -3.18 -1.01
N TYR A 122 6.30 -1.91 -0.81
CA TYR A 122 7.14 -0.79 -1.26
C TYR A 122 7.62 0.06 -0.09
N PHE A 123 8.94 0.30 -0.03
CA PHE A 123 9.54 1.27 0.87
C PHE A 123 9.82 2.54 0.09
N ILE A 124 9.15 3.61 0.45
CA ILE A 124 9.08 4.86 -0.32
C ILE A 124 9.83 5.96 0.42
N ALA A 125 10.77 6.60 -0.28
CA ALA A 125 11.58 7.73 0.20
C ALA A 125 12.35 7.43 1.50
N ASN A 126 12.72 6.17 1.78
CA ASN A 126 13.30 5.73 3.05
C ASN A 126 12.45 6.12 4.29
N LYS A 127 11.15 6.25 4.15
CA LYS A 127 10.26 6.81 5.18
C LYS A 127 9.00 5.97 5.38
N LEU A 128 8.20 5.77 4.34
CA LEU A 128 6.96 5.02 4.38
C LEU A 128 7.17 3.59 3.89
N PHE A 129 6.80 2.61 4.72
CA PHE A 129 6.67 1.23 4.27
C PHE A 129 5.19 0.86 4.08
N TYR A 130 4.88 0.41 2.87
CA TYR A 130 3.57 -0.09 2.47
C TYR A 130 3.71 -1.56 2.06
N PRO A 131 3.34 -2.53 2.92
CA PRO A 131 3.64 -3.95 2.73
C PRO A 131 2.71 -4.65 1.71
N GLY A 132 1.59 -4.03 1.31
CA GLY A 132 0.50 -4.75 0.64
C GLY A 132 -0.15 -5.74 1.60
N ASP A 133 -0.51 -6.91 1.11
CA ASP A 133 -1.17 -7.96 1.88
C ASP A 133 -0.18 -9.01 2.41
N ALA A 134 0.79 -8.52 3.16
CA ALA A 134 1.80 -9.34 3.82
C ALA A 134 2.35 -8.64 5.07
N PHE A 135 2.96 -9.41 5.95
CA PHE A 135 3.71 -8.92 7.11
C PHE A 135 5.23 -9.01 6.86
N THR A 136 5.65 -8.46 5.71
CA THR A 136 7.07 -8.44 5.33
C THR A 136 7.84 -7.44 6.19
N ASN A 137 8.93 -7.87 6.82
CA ASN A 137 9.86 -6.97 7.48
C ASN A 137 10.90 -6.49 6.44
N PRO A 138 11.02 -5.18 6.17
CA PRO A 138 12.01 -4.65 5.23
C PRO A 138 13.44 -4.64 5.82
N GLU A 139 13.60 -5.03 7.09
CA GLU A 139 14.90 -4.99 7.81
C GLU A 139 15.57 -3.60 7.78
N LYS A 140 14.72 -2.57 7.73
CA LYS A 140 15.12 -1.15 7.71
C LYS A 140 14.37 -0.39 8.78
N GLN A 141 14.91 0.77 9.16
CA GLN A 141 14.19 1.67 10.05
C GLN A 141 13.00 2.31 9.30
N VAL A 142 11.79 1.98 9.70
CA VAL A 142 10.55 2.52 9.15
C VAL A 142 10.10 3.70 10.00
N GLU A 143 9.87 4.86 9.39
CA GLU A 143 9.27 5.99 10.10
C GLU A 143 7.75 5.87 10.13
N VAL A 144 7.15 5.56 8.99
CA VAL A 144 5.70 5.46 8.81
C VAL A 144 5.37 4.08 8.24
N LEU A 145 4.43 3.38 8.86
CA LEU A 145 3.96 2.08 8.40
C LEU A 145 2.47 2.18 8.01
N ALA A 146 2.15 1.86 6.77
CA ALA A 146 0.78 1.59 6.36
C ALA A 146 0.43 0.16 6.83
N LEU A 147 -0.27 0.05 7.94
CA LEU A 147 -0.52 -1.22 8.64
C LEU A 147 -1.80 -1.89 8.14
N PRO A 148 -1.77 -3.05 7.47
CA PRO A 148 -2.98 -3.81 7.18
C PRO A 148 -3.60 -4.32 8.48
N VAL A 149 -4.89 -3.99 8.72
CA VAL A 149 -5.59 -4.28 9.99
C VAL A 149 -6.80 -5.20 9.84
N ALA A 150 -7.15 -5.60 8.63
CA ALA A 150 -8.23 -6.51 8.31
C ALA A 150 -7.87 -7.34 7.06
N GLY A 151 -8.48 -8.48 6.90
CA GLY A 151 -8.29 -9.36 5.75
C GLY A 151 -8.60 -10.81 6.11
N PRO A 152 -9.02 -11.66 5.13
CA PRO A 152 -9.30 -13.07 5.40
C PRO A 152 -8.02 -13.89 5.69
N TRP A 153 -6.86 -13.29 5.50
CA TRP A 153 -5.54 -13.89 5.64
C TRP A 153 -4.85 -13.55 6.97
N MET A 154 -5.52 -12.79 7.86
CA MET A 154 -4.91 -12.28 9.08
C MET A 154 -5.86 -12.21 10.28
N ARG A 155 -5.28 -12.16 11.45
CA ARG A 155 -5.93 -11.73 12.70
C ARG A 155 -5.38 -10.35 13.11
N LEU A 156 -6.21 -9.52 13.73
CA LEU A 156 -5.79 -8.19 14.22
C LEU A 156 -4.56 -8.25 15.15
N MET A 157 -4.43 -9.33 15.94
CA MET A 157 -3.27 -9.58 16.78
C MET A 157 -1.97 -9.62 15.95
N GLU A 158 -1.99 -10.29 14.82
CA GLU A 158 -0.81 -10.41 13.93
C GLU A 158 -0.38 -9.06 13.37
N ALA A 159 -1.33 -8.18 13.04
CA ALA A 159 -1.03 -6.81 12.63
C ALA A 159 -0.35 -6.01 13.76
N ILE A 160 -0.85 -6.15 14.99
CA ILE A 160 -0.28 -5.47 16.15
C ILE A 160 1.14 -6.00 16.43
N ASP A 161 1.33 -7.32 16.43
CA ASP A 161 2.64 -7.95 16.63
C ASP A 161 3.63 -7.53 15.53
N TYR A 162 3.17 -7.46 14.28
CA TYR A 162 3.97 -6.94 13.17
C TYR A 162 4.40 -5.48 13.38
N ALA A 163 3.51 -4.60 13.79
CA ALA A 163 3.86 -3.22 14.10
C ALA A 163 4.86 -3.13 15.27
N LEU A 164 4.74 -4.01 16.29
CA LEU A 164 5.70 -4.11 17.39
C LEU A 164 7.07 -4.64 16.94
N GLU A 165 7.13 -5.50 15.93
CA GLU A 165 8.36 -5.99 15.33
C GLU A 165 9.06 -4.89 14.51
N ILE A 166 8.32 -4.23 13.59
CA ILE A 166 8.83 -3.15 12.72
C ILE A 166 9.26 -1.92 13.52
N LYS A 167 8.55 -1.61 14.61
CA LYS A 167 8.79 -0.45 15.48
C LYS A 167 8.81 0.89 14.70
N PRO A 168 7.78 1.18 13.90
CA PRO A 168 7.70 2.46 13.21
C PRO A 168 7.50 3.59 14.24
N LYS A 169 7.82 4.84 13.86
CA LYS A 169 7.46 6.01 14.70
C LYS A 169 5.94 6.20 14.71
N THR A 170 5.32 6.00 13.54
CA THR A 170 3.87 6.16 13.34
C THR A 170 3.36 5.04 12.44
N CYS A 171 2.16 4.54 12.70
CA CYS A 171 1.44 3.69 11.77
C CYS A 171 0.00 4.18 11.58
N PHE A 172 -0.59 3.86 10.46
CA PHE A 172 -1.99 4.12 10.15
C PHE A 172 -2.64 2.90 9.50
N PRO A 173 -3.95 2.66 9.75
CA PRO A 173 -4.62 1.47 9.23
C PRO A 173 -4.83 1.55 7.72
N VAL A 174 -4.66 0.42 7.05
CA VAL A 174 -5.07 0.13 5.67
C VAL A 174 -5.79 -1.21 5.63
N HIS A 175 -6.41 -1.54 4.50
CA HIS A 175 -7.12 -2.79 4.24
C HIS A 175 -8.43 -2.97 5.04
N GLU A 176 -8.95 -1.94 5.71
CA GLU A 176 -10.22 -2.01 6.45
C GLU A 176 -11.45 -1.67 5.60
N GLY A 177 -11.29 -1.31 4.32
CA GLY A 177 -12.40 -0.97 3.43
C GLY A 177 -13.39 -2.12 3.16
N ILE A 178 -13.01 -3.36 3.48
CA ILE A 178 -13.89 -4.55 3.43
C ILE A 178 -14.85 -4.62 4.62
N LEU A 179 -14.62 -3.84 5.67
CA LEU A 179 -15.41 -3.87 6.88
C LEU A 179 -16.60 -2.92 6.77
N LYS A 180 -17.77 -3.34 7.26
CA LYS A 180 -18.93 -2.44 7.39
C LYS A 180 -18.64 -1.28 8.36
N SER A 181 -17.81 -1.53 9.36
CA SER A 181 -17.33 -0.55 10.33
C SER A 181 -15.96 -0.99 10.83
N PRO A 182 -14.98 -0.08 10.96
CA PRO A 182 -13.64 -0.44 11.42
C PRO A 182 -13.61 -0.98 12.86
N GLY A 183 -14.49 -0.51 13.76
CA GLY A 183 -14.67 -1.06 15.10
C GLY A 183 -13.35 -1.34 15.84
N SER A 184 -13.10 -2.61 16.13
CA SER A 184 -11.91 -3.07 16.88
C SER A 184 -10.60 -2.79 16.14
N THR A 185 -10.58 -2.75 14.80
CA THR A 185 -9.35 -2.49 14.05
C THR A 185 -8.81 -1.06 14.20
N HIS A 186 -9.66 -0.12 14.60
CA HIS A 186 -9.26 1.24 14.98
C HIS A 186 -9.12 1.41 16.50
N ALA A 187 -9.89 0.66 17.31
CA ALA A 187 -9.97 0.90 18.75
C ALA A 187 -8.90 0.12 19.57
N ILE A 188 -8.40 -1.02 19.07
CA ILE A 188 -7.46 -1.87 19.82
C ILE A 188 -6.00 -1.51 19.56
N PRO A 189 -5.53 -1.31 18.32
CA PRO A 189 -4.12 -1.05 18.06
C PRO A 189 -3.53 0.11 18.88
N PRO A 190 -4.15 1.29 19.00
CA PRO A 190 -3.58 2.37 19.79
C PRO A 190 -3.37 2.01 21.26
N LYS A 191 -4.26 1.20 21.86
CA LYS A 191 -4.12 0.77 23.26
C LYS A 191 -2.88 -0.09 23.51
N VAL A 192 -2.39 -0.78 22.49
CA VAL A 192 -1.21 -1.65 22.58
C VAL A 192 0.05 -0.95 22.09
N LEU A 193 -0.05 -0.19 20.99
CA LEU A 193 1.08 0.39 20.30
C LEU A 193 1.57 1.69 20.95
N GLU A 194 0.67 2.60 21.36
CA GLU A 194 1.05 3.89 21.93
C GLU A 194 1.85 3.77 23.25
N PRO A 195 1.53 2.84 24.17
CA PRO A 195 2.38 2.60 25.34
C PRO A 195 3.79 2.10 25.01
N LYS A 196 4.03 1.64 23.75
CA LYS A 196 5.33 1.23 23.22
C LYS A 196 6.02 2.31 22.39
N GLY A 197 5.46 3.53 22.36
CA GLY A 197 6.01 4.67 21.64
C GLY A 197 5.69 4.69 20.13
N ILE A 198 4.78 3.85 19.67
CA ILE A 198 4.33 3.81 18.28
C ILE A 198 3.00 4.55 18.16
N LYS A 199 3.00 5.71 17.49
CA LYS A 199 1.78 6.49 17.28
C LYS A 199 0.85 5.80 16.29
N PHE A 200 -0.43 5.64 16.63
CA PHE A 200 -1.45 5.11 15.71
C PHE A 200 -2.37 6.24 15.25
N VAL A 201 -2.40 6.52 13.94
CA VAL A 201 -3.15 7.65 13.36
C VAL A 201 -4.22 7.12 12.42
N ILE A 202 -5.48 7.44 12.67
CA ILE A 202 -6.57 7.12 11.75
C ILE A 202 -6.66 8.24 10.72
N LEU A 203 -6.43 7.91 9.45
CA LEU A 203 -6.56 8.87 8.36
C LEU A 203 -8.04 9.04 8.00
N GLU A 204 -8.49 10.30 7.96
CA GLU A 204 -9.80 10.62 7.39
C GLU A 204 -9.74 10.46 5.87
N ILE A 205 -10.75 9.78 5.31
CA ILE A 205 -10.85 9.58 3.86
C ILE A 205 -10.90 10.93 3.13
N ASP A 206 -10.21 11.03 2.00
CA ASP A 206 -10.11 12.21 1.13
C ASP A 206 -9.48 13.45 1.81
N LYS A 207 -8.84 13.28 2.98
CA LYS A 207 -8.09 14.35 3.63
C LYS A 207 -6.59 14.10 3.63
N GLU A 208 -5.82 15.16 3.41
CA GLU A 208 -4.36 15.16 3.50
C GLU A 208 -3.91 15.11 4.96
N HIS A 209 -2.95 14.24 5.25
CA HIS A 209 -2.26 14.13 6.53
C HIS A 209 -0.76 14.27 6.31
N GLU A 210 -0.07 14.95 7.23
CA GLU A 210 1.39 15.16 7.15
C GLU A 210 2.13 14.24 8.13
N PHE A 211 3.25 13.64 7.62
CA PHE A 211 4.13 12.71 8.32
C PHE A 211 5.60 13.12 8.21
#